data_48e528f126df3654a6bd4335b490bc4d
#
_entry.id   48e528f126df3654a6bd4335b490bc4d
#
_cell.length_a   1.000
_cell.length_b   1.000
_cell.length_c   1.000
_cell.angle_alpha   90.00
_cell.angle_beta   90.00
_cell.angle_gamma   90.00
#
_symmetry.space_group_name_H-M   'P 1'
#
loop_
_entity.id
_entity.type
_entity.pdbx_description
1 polymer ?
#
loop_
_entity_poly.entity_id
_entity_poly.type
_entity_poly.pdbx_seq_one_letter_code
_entity_poly.pdbx_strand_id
1 'polypeptide(L)'
;MRANSETSMTTTLAAKIAREYGTPCAVIDMDKVERNIARIQKACDDAGIANRPHIKTHKNPTIAKMQIAAGAKGITCQKLGEAEIMANAGIDDILISYNLLGEEKMARLGALQAKANMTVAADNSTVVAGLPKAAAASGRPLSVVVECDTGRKRAGVETPAEAIALAQEIAASKGLQFAGFMMYPTETGWVDAQKFYDEALAGVRAHGLDAKIVSTGGTPNLKNLGKLKGGTEHRFGTYIYNDRMQVAAGVATWDDCALHIYSTVVSRAAPERGILDAGSKTLTTDTGGLDGHGLILEHPEAKIARFAEEHGFLDLSRSNTRPNVGDVVRVVPNHVCVVVNMMDEVVMVRGEEIIGTLPVAARGKLR
;
A
#
# COMPACT_ATOMS: atom_id res chain seq x y z
N MET A 1 -20.20 -52.40 27.26
CA MET A 1 -20.49 -51.21 26.46
C MET A 1 -19.68 -50.07 27.03
N ARG A 2 -18.58 -49.70 26.38
CA ARG A 2 -17.83 -48.48 26.73
C ARG A 2 -18.29 -47.41 25.76
N ALA A 3 -18.93 -46.36 26.26
CA ALA A 3 -19.30 -45.19 25.49
C ALA A 3 -18.02 -44.42 25.15
N ASN A 4 -17.67 -44.38 23.87
CA ASN A 4 -16.69 -43.45 23.34
C ASN A 4 -17.27 -42.04 23.48
N SER A 5 -16.77 -41.27 24.41
CA SER A 5 -16.95 -39.83 24.42
C SER A 5 -15.99 -39.26 23.37
N GLU A 6 -16.45 -39.11 22.13
CA GLU A 6 -15.81 -38.24 21.16
C GLU A 6 -15.94 -36.80 21.67
N THR A 7 -14.95 -36.38 22.41
CA THR A 7 -14.74 -34.95 22.67
C THR A 7 -14.42 -34.29 21.33
N SER A 8 -15.39 -33.59 20.77
CA SER A 8 -15.20 -32.74 19.59
C SER A 8 -14.10 -31.74 19.94
N MET A 9 -12.86 -32.05 19.57
CA MET A 9 -11.75 -31.11 19.60
C MET A 9 -12.07 -30.03 18.56
N THR A 10 -12.46 -28.85 19.01
CA THR A 10 -12.67 -27.69 18.14
C THR A 10 -11.34 -27.42 17.43
N THR A 11 -11.28 -27.72 16.16
CA THR A 11 -10.07 -27.51 15.34
C THR A 11 -9.83 -25.99 15.25
N THR A 12 -8.67 -25.53 15.68
CA THR A 12 -8.32 -24.10 15.63
C THR A 12 -8.33 -23.58 14.20
N LEU A 13 -8.55 -22.26 14.03
CA LEU A 13 -8.50 -21.62 12.70
C LEU A 13 -7.16 -21.90 12.00
N ALA A 14 -6.03 -21.86 12.73
CA ALA A 14 -4.72 -22.18 12.17
C ALA A 14 -4.64 -23.60 11.60
N ALA A 15 -5.19 -24.57 12.31
CA ALA A 15 -5.24 -25.96 11.84
C ALA A 15 -6.17 -26.14 10.62
N LYS A 16 -7.29 -25.41 10.58
CA LYS A 16 -8.20 -25.40 9.41
C LYS A 16 -7.48 -24.85 8.17
N ILE A 17 -6.82 -23.70 8.28
CA ILE A 17 -6.09 -23.06 7.19
C ILE A 17 -4.97 -23.98 6.69
N ALA A 18 -4.14 -24.50 7.58
CA ALA A 18 -3.06 -25.41 7.21
C ALA A 18 -3.56 -26.66 6.47
N ARG A 19 -4.72 -27.20 6.87
CA ARG A 19 -5.32 -28.37 6.23
C ARG A 19 -5.92 -28.04 4.86
N GLU A 20 -6.57 -26.88 4.70
CA GLU A 20 -7.37 -26.56 3.50
C GLU A 20 -6.54 -25.84 2.44
N TYR A 21 -5.57 -25.02 2.86
CA TYR A 21 -4.78 -24.19 1.96
C TYR A 21 -3.27 -24.50 2.00
N GLY A 22 -2.83 -25.21 3.05
CA GLY A 22 -1.40 -25.43 3.30
C GLY A 22 -0.73 -24.22 3.96
N THR A 23 0.57 -24.35 4.20
CA THR A 23 1.44 -23.25 4.67
C THR A 23 2.70 -23.20 3.81
N PRO A 24 3.38 -22.04 3.67
CA PRO A 24 2.97 -20.74 4.19
C PRO A 24 1.76 -20.16 3.45
N CYS A 25 0.87 -19.50 4.17
CA CYS A 25 -0.37 -18.97 3.64
C CYS A 25 -0.62 -17.52 4.10
N ALA A 26 -0.95 -16.63 3.18
CA ALA A 26 -1.36 -15.27 3.52
C ALA A 26 -2.86 -15.22 3.85
N VAL A 27 -3.17 -14.75 5.05
CA VAL A 27 -4.55 -14.68 5.57
C VAL A 27 -4.87 -13.25 5.96
N ILE A 28 -6.04 -12.75 5.55
CA ILE A 28 -6.55 -11.45 5.94
C ILE A 28 -7.82 -11.59 6.79
N ASP A 29 -7.84 -10.88 7.91
CA ASP A 29 -8.99 -10.72 8.76
C ASP A 29 -9.87 -9.57 8.24
N MET A 30 -11.03 -9.91 7.69
CA MET A 30 -11.92 -8.94 7.04
C MET A 30 -12.56 -7.99 8.04
N ASP A 31 -12.78 -8.38 9.30
CA ASP A 31 -13.28 -7.47 10.33
C ASP A 31 -12.26 -6.36 10.61
N LYS A 32 -10.96 -6.70 10.64
CA LYS A 32 -9.88 -5.73 10.77
C LYS A 32 -9.71 -4.84 9.54
N VAL A 33 -9.85 -5.41 8.34
CA VAL A 33 -9.83 -4.65 7.08
C VAL A 33 -10.93 -3.59 7.07
N GLU A 34 -12.16 -3.96 7.43
CA GLU A 34 -13.30 -3.06 7.48
C GLU A 34 -13.12 -1.96 8.54
N ARG A 35 -12.64 -2.32 9.74
CA ARG A 35 -12.30 -1.33 10.78
C ARG A 35 -11.22 -0.35 10.34
N ASN A 36 -10.18 -0.85 9.68
CA ASN A 36 -9.10 0.00 9.17
C ASN A 36 -9.61 0.98 8.10
N ILE A 37 -10.48 0.53 7.18
CA ILE A 37 -11.12 1.40 6.19
C ILE A 37 -11.93 2.48 6.89
N ALA A 38 -12.82 2.12 7.81
CA ALA A 38 -13.68 3.06 8.52
C ALA A 38 -12.85 4.07 9.35
N ARG A 39 -11.81 3.61 10.05
CA ARG A 39 -10.93 4.45 10.86
C ARG A 39 -10.23 5.53 10.03
N ILE A 40 -9.66 5.14 8.89
CA ILE A 40 -8.92 6.10 8.05
C ILE A 40 -9.86 7.02 7.30
N GLN A 41 -10.99 6.52 6.82
CA GLN A 41 -11.99 7.39 6.19
C GLN A 41 -12.48 8.44 7.18
N LYS A 42 -12.88 8.02 8.40
CA LYS A 42 -13.27 8.96 9.45
C LYS A 42 -12.20 10.00 9.77
N ALA A 43 -10.93 9.60 9.86
CA ALA A 43 -9.84 10.55 10.11
C ALA A 43 -9.72 11.57 8.98
N CYS A 44 -9.91 11.17 7.73
CA CYS A 44 -9.93 12.06 6.58
C CYS A 44 -11.12 13.02 6.63
N ASP A 45 -12.31 12.52 6.94
CA ASP A 45 -13.54 13.32 7.04
C ASP A 45 -13.42 14.37 8.16
N ASP A 46 -12.93 13.96 9.34
CA ASP A 46 -12.70 14.84 10.49
C ASP A 46 -11.66 15.95 10.16
N ALA A 47 -10.69 15.66 9.30
CA ALA A 47 -9.67 16.62 8.86
C ALA A 47 -10.12 17.49 7.66
N GLY A 48 -11.26 17.19 7.03
CA GLY A 48 -11.70 17.84 5.79
C GLY A 48 -10.79 17.56 4.60
N ILE A 49 -10.08 16.43 4.59
CA ILE A 49 -9.14 16.00 3.56
C ILE A 49 -9.68 14.75 2.88
N ALA A 50 -9.79 14.75 1.56
CA ALA A 50 -10.26 13.56 0.85
C ALA A 50 -9.28 12.37 1.02
N ASN A 51 -9.83 11.18 1.26
CA ASN A 51 -9.05 9.95 1.19
C ASN A 51 -8.92 9.52 -0.28
N ARG A 52 -7.69 9.32 -0.76
CA ARG A 52 -7.39 8.71 -2.07
C ARG A 52 -6.46 7.52 -1.86
N PRO A 53 -6.98 6.38 -1.37
CA PRO A 53 -6.15 5.26 -0.93
C PRO A 53 -5.24 4.73 -2.04
N HIS A 54 -4.02 4.36 -1.66
CA HIS A 54 -3.04 3.76 -2.54
C HIS A 54 -3.23 2.24 -2.59
N ILE A 55 -3.63 1.70 -3.74
CA ILE A 55 -4.00 0.28 -3.87
C ILE A 55 -2.79 -0.66 -3.98
N LYS A 56 -1.57 -0.14 -4.12
CA LYS A 56 -0.36 -0.96 -4.27
C LYS A 56 -0.14 -1.97 -3.13
N THR A 57 -0.78 -1.76 -1.98
CA THR A 57 -0.68 -2.64 -0.82
C THR A 57 -1.51 -3.91 -1.02
N HIS A 58 -2.76 -3.77 -1.41
CA HIS A 58 -3.69 -4.91 -1.57
C HIS A 58 -3.85 -5.38 -3.02
N LYS A 59 -3.64 -4.51 -4.01
CA LYS A 59 -3.69 -4.83 -5.44
C LYS A 59 -4.98 -5.54 -5.88
N ASN A 60 -6.11 -5.23 -5.24
CA ASN A 60 -7.36 -5.95 -5.41
C ASN A 60 -8.54 -4.98 -5.64
N PRO A 61 -9.34 -5.16 -6.72
CA PRO A 61 -10.48 -4.30 -7.01
C PRO A 61 -11.61 -4.36 -5.98
N THR A 62 -11.84 -5.51 -5.34
CA THR A 62 -12.91 -5.66 -4.32
C THR A 62 -12.61 -4.75 -3.13
N ILE A 63 -11.39 -4.80 -2.61
CA ILE A 63 -10.97 -3.93 -1.50
C ILE A 63 -11.00 -2.45 -1.92
N ALA A 64 -10.53 -2.12 -3.13
CA ALA A 64 -10.62 -0.75 -3.64
C ALA A 64 -12.06 -0.23 -3.69
N LYS A 65 -13.02 -1.06 -4.12
CA LYS A 65 -14.46 -0.72 -4.10
C LYS A 65 -15.00 -0.53 -2.68
N MET A 66 -14.54 -1.34 -1.71
CA MET A 66 -14.91 -1.13 -0.29
C MET A 66 -14.41 0.23 0.22
N GLN A 67 -13.19 0.64 -0.16
CA GLN A 67 -12.64 1.96 0.19
C GLN A 67 -13.45 3.09 -0.44
N ILE A 68 -13.86 2.96 -1.72
CA ILE A 68 -14.70 3.95 -2.41
C ILE A 68 -16.10 4.00 -1.76
N ALA A 69 -16.70 2.86 -1.45
CA ALA A 69 -17.99 2.79 -0.78
C ALA A 69 -17.97 3.43 0.61
N ALA A 70 -16.82 3.42 1.28
CA ALA A 70 -16.62 4.09 2.57
C ALA A 70 -16.43 5.61 2.46
N GLY A 71 -16.30 6.17 1.25
CA GLY A 71 -16.18 7.61 1.03
C GLY A 71 -14.87 8.07 0.38
N ALA A 72 -13.98 7.16 -0.03
CA ALA A 72 -12.79 7.56 -0.76
C ALA A 72 -13.14 8.22 -2.09
N LYS A 73 -12.46 9.32 -2.42
CA LYS A 73 -12.69 10.12 -3.63
C LYS A 73 -12.41 9.36 -4.94
N GLY A 74 -11.50 8.43 -4.89
CA GLY A 74 -10.96 7.63 -5.97
C GLY A 74 -9.77 6.84 -5.43
N ILE A 75 -8.88 6.37 -6.28
CA ILE A 75 -7.72 5.58 -5.86
C ILE A 75 -6.40 6.13 -6.38
N THR A 76 -5.31 5.69 -5.77
CA THR A 76 -3.95 5.87 -6.28
C THR A 76 -3.37 4.53 -6.70
N CYS A 77 -2.83 4.47 -7.91
CA CYS A 77 -2.02 3.36 -8.41
C CYS A 77 -0.54 3.78 -8.51
N GLN A 78 0.36 2.83 -8.36
CA GLN A 78 1.79 3.09 -8.60
C GLN A 78 2.16 2.88 -10.06
N LYS A 79 1.51 1.96 -10.76
CA LYS A 79 1.86 1.52 -12.11
C LYS A 79 0.64 1.44 -13.02
N LEU A 80 0.88 1.57 -14.34
CA LEU A 80 -0.17 1.44 -15.36
C LEU A 80 -0.90 0.10 -15.26
N GLY A 81 -0.17 -1.00 -15.11
CA GLY A 81 -0.79 -2.32 -15.01
C GLY A 81 -1.72 -2.49 -13.81
N GLU A 82 -1.46 -1.77 -12.70
CA GLU A 82 -2.41 -1.69 -11.59
C GLU A 82 -3.66 -0.91 -12.00
N ALA A 83 -3.47 0.25 -12.63
CA ALA A 83 -4.58 1.11 -13.08
C ALA A 83 -5.48 0.40 -14.10
N GLU A 84 -4.92 -0.40 -15.01
CA GLU A 84 -5.68 -1.21 -15.97
C GLU A 84 -6.61 -2.21 -15.28
N ILE A 85 -6.11 -2.92 -14.27
CA ILE A 85 -6.94 -3.88 -13.50
C ILE A 85 -8.07 -3.13 -12.78
N MET A 86 -7.80 -1.97 -12.17
CA MET A 86 -8.79 -1.20 -11.43
C MET A 86 -9.83 -0.57 -12.37
N ALA A 87 -9.41 0.02 -13.48
CA ALA A 87 -10.33 0.61 -14.47
C ALA A 87 -11.21 -0.45 -15.14
N ASN A 88 -10.65 -1.63 -15.45
CA ASN A 88 -11.44 -2.74 -16.00
C ASN A 88 -12.47 -3.29 -14.99
N ALA A 89 -12.24 -3.08 -13.70
CA ALA A 89 -13.20 -3.41 -12.65
C ALA A 89 -14.26 -2.29 -12.41
N GLY A 90 -14.22 -1.20 -13.19
CA GLY A 90 -15.19 -0.10 -13.12
C GLY A 90 -14.83 1.01 -12.14
N ILE A 91 -13.57 1.14 -11.74
CA ILE A 91 -13.08 2.28 -10.96
C ILE A 91 -12.65 3.37 -11.94
N ASP A 92 -13.19 4.57 -11.80
CA ASP A 92 -13.15 5.63 -12.81
C ASP A 92 -12.40 6.92 -12.39
N ASP A 93 -11.90 7.02 -11.16
CA ASP A 93 -11.04 8.14 -10.70
C ASP A 93 -9.71 7.57 -10.17
N ILE A 94 -8.67 7.67 -11.00
CA ILE A 94 -7.37 7.01 -10.75
C ILE A 94 -6.22 8.01 -10.89
N LEU A 95 -5.45 8.18 -9.81
CA LEU A 95 -4.17 8.87 -9.82
C LEU A 95 -3.03 7.86 -9.98
N ILE A 96 -2.18 8.01 -10.99
CA ILE A 96 -0.91 7.27 -11.10
C ILE A 96 0.22 8.14 -10.53
N SER A 97 0.71 7.75 -9.35
CA SER A 97 1.76 8.48 -8.62
C SER A 97 3.17 8.06 -9.08
N TYR A 98 3.43 8.12 -10.38
CA TYR A 98 4.68 7.67 -10.99
C TYR A 98 4.92 8.32 -12.34
N ASN A 99 6.18 8.59 -12.66
CA ASN A 99 6.61 9.07 -13.98
C ASN A 99 6.42 7.99 -15.05
N LEU A 100 5.69 8.30 -16.10
CA LEU A 100 5.42 7.39 -17.21
C LEU A 100 6.25 7.80 -18.45
N LEU A 101 7.07 6.88 -18.95
CA LEU A 101 7.94 7.09 -20.09
C LEU A 101 7.81 5.95 -21.10
N GLY A 102 7.90 6.30 -22.38
CA GLY A 102 7.91 5.35 -23.48
C GLY A 102 6.57 5.24 -24.21
N GLU A 103 6.65 4.94 -25.51
CA GLU A 103 5.53 4.91 -26.45
C GLU A 103 4.43 3.90 -26.02
N GLU A 104 4.85 2.72 -25.58
CA GLU A 104 3.94 1.66 -25.14
C GLU A 104 3.09 2.14 -23.95
N LYS A 105 3.69 2.82 -22.97
CA LYS A 105 2.97 3.36 -21.83
C LYS A 105 2.03 4.51 -22.20
N MET A 106 2.41 5.33 -23.18
CA MET A 106 1.54 6.40 -23.68
C MET A 106 0.30 5.85 -24.38
N ALA A 107 0.45 4.79 -25.18
CA ALA A 107 -0.69 4.12 -25.81
C ALA A 107 -1.64 3.52 -24.78
N ARG A 108 -1.11 2.83 -23.77
CA ARG A 108 -1.91 2.26 -22.65
C ARG A 108 -2.60 3.34 -21.82
N LEU A 109 -1.87 4.42 -21.48
CA LEU A 109 -2.45 5.55 -20.75
C LEU A 109 -3.59 6.20 -21.54
N GLY A 110 -3.44 6.36 -22.86
CA GLY A 110 -4.51 6.86 -23.73
C GLY A 110 -5.75 5.96 -23.70
N ALA A 111 -5.56 4.63 -23.77
CA ALA A 111 -6.66 3.67 -23.64
C ALA A 111 -7.33 3.72 -22.27
N LEU A 112 -6.57 3.95 -21.19
CA LEU A 112 -7.12 4.14 -19.85
C LEU A 112 -7.88 5.45 -19.72
N GLN A 113 -7.34 6.56 -20.22
CA GLN A 113 -7.99 7.89 -20.20
C GLN A 113 -9.31 7.89 -20.97
N ALA A 114 -9.48 7.02 -21.97
CA ALA A 114 -10.75 6.84 -22.64
C ALA A 114 -11.84 6.19 -21.76
N LYS A 115 -11.42 5.38 -20.76
CA LYS A 115 -12.31 4.62 -19.88
C LYS A 115 -12.54 5.25 -18.52
N ALA A 116 -11.52 5.91 -17.97
CA ALA A 116 -11.51 6.45 -16.61
C ALA A 116 -10.93 7.87 -16.59
N ASN A 117 -11.17 8.61 -15.52
CA ASN A 117 -10.57 9.92 -15.30
C ASN A 117 -9.16 9.71 -14.73
N MET A 118 -8.16 9.82 -15.59
CA MET A 118 -6.78 9.63 -15.20
C MET A 118 -6.14 10.96 -14.77
N THR A 119 -5.44 10.90 -13.65
CA THR A 119 -4.46 11.92 -13.26
C THR A 119 -3.09 11.24 -13.18
N VAL A 120 -2.05 11.86 -13.70
CA VAL A 120 -0.68 11.32 -13.67
C VAL A 120 0.27 12.31 -13.03
N ALA A 121 1.32 11.79 -12.37
CA ALA A 121 2.40 12.62 -11.86
C ALA A 121 3.48 12.85 -12.91
N ALA A 122 4.13 14.03 -12.86
CA ALA A 122 5.32 14.34 -13.60
C ALA A 122 6.27 15.19 -12.73
N ASP A 123 7.58 14.99 -12.86
CA ASP A 123 8.60 15.78 -12.17
C ASP A 123 9.68 16.33 -13.12
N ASN A 124 9.52 16.16 -14.44
CA ASN A 124 10.47 16.67 -15.42
C ASN A 124 9.84 16.81 -16.80
N SER A 125 10.45 17.65 -17.63
CA SER A 125 10.00 17.96 -19.01
C SER A 125 10.00 16.74 -19.95
N THR A 126 10.87 15.76 -19.74
CA THR A 126 10.91 14.55 -20.57
C THR A 126 9.63 13.72 -20.40
N VAL A 127 9.12 13.62 -19.17
CA VAL A 127 7.84 12.99 -18.88
C VAL A 127 6.71 13.79 -19.52
N VAL A 128 6.66 15.11 -19.27
CA VAL A 128 5.61 16.00 -19.79
C VAL A 128 5.53 15.93 -21.31
N ALA A 129 6.66 15.94 -22.01
CA ALA A 129 6.71 15.90 -23.49
C ALA A 129 6.07 14.63 -24.09
N GLY A 130 6.01 13.53 -23.34
CA GLY A 130 5.38 12.28 -23.81
C GLY A 130 3.85 12.27 -23.65
N LEU A 131 3.30 12.91 -22.60
CA LEU A 131 1.90 12.82 -22.20
C LEU A 131 0.88 13.32 -23.24
N PRO A 132 1.16 14.33 -24.11
CA PRO A 132 0.23 14.75 -25.15
C PRO A 132 -0.21 13.62 -26.10
N LYS A 133 0.64 12.59 -26.30
CA LYS A 133 0.30 11.42 -27.12
C LYS A 133 -0.85 10.62 -26.50
N ALA A 134 -0.85 10.46 -25.18
CA ALA A 134 -1.92 9.75 -24.46
C ALA A 134 -3.23 10.57 -24.50
N ALA A 135 -3.16 11.89 -24.28
CA ALA A 135 -4.31 12.77 -24.40
C ALA A 135 -4.92 12.75 -25.81
N ALA A 136 -4.09 12.81 -26.84
CA ALA A 136 -4.53 12.73 -28.23
C ALA A 136 -5.19 11.37 -28.55
N ALA A 137 -4.60 10.27 -28.09
CA ALA A 137 -5.14 8.93 -28.31
C ALA A 137 -6.50 8.71 -27.63
N SER A 138 -6.75 9.33 -26.48
CA SER A 138 -8.03 9.24 -25.77
C SER A 138 -9.09 10.21 -26.28
N GLY A 139 -8.69 11.27 -26.99
CA GLY A 139 -9.57 12.41 -27.34
C GLY A 139 -10.04 13.24 -26.15
N ARG A 140 -9.46 13.05 -24.96
CA ARG A 140 -9.80 13.71 -23.70
C ARG A 140 -8.59 14.39 -23.07
N PRO A 141 -8.74 15.56 -22.43
CA PRO A 141 -7.64 16.17 -21.69
C PRO A 141 -7.15 15.25 -20.58
N LEU A 142 -5.84 15.23 -20.36
CA LEU A 142 -5.19 14.46 -19.32
C LEU A 142 -4.77 15.38 -18.17
N SER A 143 -5.21 15.07 -16.96
CA SER A 143 -4.83 15.80 -15.75
C SER A 143 -3.41 15.41 -15.33
N VAL A 144 -2.57 16.40 -15.02
CA VAL A 144 -1.19 16.20 -14.58
C VAL A 144 -0.93 16.97 -13.29
N VAL A 145 -0.39 16.30 -12.30
CA VAL A 145 0.12 16.89 -11.06
C VAL A 145 1.64 16.92 -11.08
N VAL A 146 2.22 18.01 -10.63
CA VAL A 146 3.68 18.09 -10.43
C VAL A 146 4.05 17.37 -9.17
N GLU A 147 4.92 16.35 -9.25
CA GLU A 147 5.52 15.70 -8.06
C GLU A 147 6.63 16.59 -7.52
N CYS A 148 6.57 16.92 -6.22
CA CYS A 148 7.51 17.76 -5.52
C CYS A 148 8.24 16.95 -4.44
N ASP A 149 9.57 16.97 -4.45
CA ASP A 149 10.35 16.39 -3.36
C ASP A 149 10.36 17.36 -2.17
N THR A 150 9.75 16.92 -1.09
CA THR A 150 9.69 17.65 0.16
C THR A 150 10.50 16.92 1.25
N GLY A 151 11.69 16.42 0.87
CA GLY A 151 12.69 15.86 1.78
C GLY A 151 12.89 14.35 1.75
N ARG A 152 12.16 13.61 0.89
CA ARG A 152 12.35 12.16 0.73
C ARG A 152 13.55 11.80 -0.15
N LYS A 153 14.02 12.72 -0.98
CA LYS A 153 15.13 12.50 -1.93
C LYS A 153 14.94 11.25 -2.80
N ARG A 154 13.69 11.10 -3.33
CA ARG A 154 13.31 9.95 -4.13
C ARG A 154 12.99 10.32 -5.57
N ALA A 155 11.98 11.15 -5.78
CA ALA A 155 11.52 11.71 -7.04
C ALA A 155 10.78 13.02 -6.73
N GLY A 156 10.63 13.88 -7.74
CA GLY A 156 10.00 15.18 -7.62
C GLY A 156 10.97 16.33 -7.84
N VAL A 157 10.44 17.46 -8.31
CA VAL A 157 11.20 18.71 -8.39
C VAL A 157 11.60 19.18 -7.00
N GLU A 158 12.79 19.74 -6.87
CA GLU A 158 13.36 20.06 -5.53
C GLU A 158 13.12 21.51 -5.11
N THR A 159 12.68 22.37 -6.04
CA THR A 159 12.46 23.80 -5.76
C THR A 159 11.08 24.26 -6.22
N PRO A 160 10.49 25.27 -5.54
CA PRO A 160 9.24 25.90 -6.00
C PRO A 160 9.36 26.48 -7.43
N ALA A 161 10.51 27.02 -7.80
CA ALA A 161 10.75 27.56 -9.15
C ALA A 161 10.65 26.48 -10.24
N GLU A 162 11.22 25.30 -10.01
CA GLU A 162 11.07 24.15 -10.90
C GLU A 162 9.62 23.68 -10.98
N ALA A 163 8.90 23.65 -9.84
CA ALA A 163 7.48 23.27 -9.81
C ALA A 163 6.61 24.24 -10.63
N ILE A 164 6.87 25.54 -10.53
CA ILE A 164 6.19 26.59 -11.31
C ILE A 164 6.48 26.43 -12.79
N ALA A 165 7.75 26.27 -13.17
CA ALA A 165 8.15 26.10 -14.57
C ALA A 165 7.49 24.87 -15.21
N LEU A 166 7.48 23.74 -14.50
CA LEU A 166 6.88 22.50 -14.98
C LEU A 166 5.34 22.61 -15.07
N ALA A 167 4.70 23.30 -14.13
CA ALA A 167 3.26 23.58 -14.17
C ALA A 167 2.89 24.43 -15.42
N GLN A 168 3.70 25.44 -15.77
CA GLN A 168 3.52 26.23 -16.97
C GLN A 168 3.71 25.41 -18.25
N GLU A 169 4.72 24.54 -18.29
CA GLU A 169 4.97 23.62 -19.41
C GLU A 169 3.77 22.67 -19.61
N ILE A 170 3.24 22.09 -18.54
CA ILE A 170 2.04 21.25 -18.58
C ILE A 170 0.85 22.03 -19.14
N ALA A 171 0.61 23.24 -18.63
CA ALA A 171 -0.51 24.07 -19.06
C ALA A 171 -0.40 24.54 -20.52
N ALA A 172 0.82 24.73 -21.04
CA ALA A 172 1.08 25.07 -22.43
C ALA A 172 1.00 23.86 -23.37
N SER A 173 1.08 22.64 -22.85
CA SER A 173 1.10 21.41 -23.63
C SER A 173 -0.29 21.03 -24.11
N LYS A 174 -0.46 20.83 -25.42
CA LYS A 174 -1.76 20.49 -26.02
C LYS A 174 -2.35 19.21 -25.42
N GLY A 175 -3.58 19.31 -24.91
CA GLY A 175 -4.31 18.18 -24.35
C GLY A 175 -3.94 17.84 -22.91
N LEU A 176 -3.03 18.59 -22.28
CA LEU A 176 -2.74 18.45 -20.86
C LEU A 176 -3.45 19.53 -20.02
N GLN A 177 -3.70 19.21 -18.77
CA GLN A 177 -4.24 20.14 -17.79
C GLN A 177 -3.38 20.08 -16.53
N PHE A 178 -2.78 21.20 -16.12
CA PHE A 178 -2.18 21.29 -14.80
C PHE A 178 -3.27 21.15 -13.76
N ALA A 179 -3.18 20.11 -12.92
CA ALA A 179 -4.17 19.81 -11.91
C ALA A 179 -3.72 20.20 -10.50
N GLY A 180 -2.42 20.38 -10.26
CA GLY A 180 -1.89 20.75 -8.97
C GLY A 180 -0.58 20.06 -8.61
N PHE A 181 -0.39 19.79 -7.31
CA PHE A 181 0.85 19.28 -6.75
C PHE A 181 0.67 17.96 -6.02
N MET A 182 1.68 17.11 -6.08
CA MET A 182 1.77 15.87 -5.33
C MET A 182 3.06 15.86 -4.50
N MET A 183 2.95 15.58 -3.20
CA MET A 183 4.06 15.57 -2.26
C MET A 183 4.02 14.36 -1.36
N TYR A 184 5.18 13.97 -0.85
CA TYR A 184 5.30 12.98 0.20
C TYR A 184 6.31 13.45 1.27
N PRO A 185 5.93 14.40 2.14
CA PRO A 185 6.81 14.90 3.18
C PRO A 185 7.33 13.79 4.08
N THR A 186 8.51 13.98 4.65
CA THR A 186 8.96 13.14 5.77
C THR A 186 8.05 13.37 6.98
N GLU A 187 8.12 12.51 7.97
CA GLU A 187 7.26 12.60 9.16
C GLU A 187 7.47 13.91 9.94
N THR A 188 8.64 14.54 9.80
CA THR A 188 9.01 15.79 10.45
C THR A 188 9.10 17.00 9.51
N GLY A 189 9.08 16.80 8.18
CA GLY A 189 9.34 17.83 7.16
C GLY A 189 8.13 18.69 6.76
N TRP A 190 7.10 18.80 7.60
CA TRP A 190 5.84 19.46 7.21
C TRP A 190 5.93 20.98 7.16
N VAL A 191 6.81 21.61 7.93
CA VAL A 191 7.05 23.06 7.87
C VAL A 191 7.69 23.43 6.54
N ASP A 192 8.70 22.70 6.12
CA ASP A 192 9.39 22.93 4.84
C ASP A 192 8.47 22.61 3.65
N ALA A 193 7.67 21.56 3.77
CA ALA A 193 6.65 21.22 2.76
C ALA A 193 5.59 22.32 2.61
N GLN A 194 5.15 22.94 3.70
CA GLN A 194 4.23 24.08 3.67
C GLN A 194 4.86 25.29 2.97
N LYS A 195 6.10 25.63 3.33
CA LYS A 195 6.83 26.74 2.70
C LYS A 195 6.99 26.53 1.20
N PHE A 196 7.41 25.32 0.81
CA PHE A 196 7.52 24.94 -0.60
C PHE A 196 6.17 25.12 -1.32
N TYR A 197 5.10 24.59 -0.74
CA TYR A 197 3.76 24.65 -1.32
C TYR A 197 3.26 26.09 -1.45
N ASP A 198 3.40 26.93 -0.42
CA ASP A 198 2.93 28.32 -0.43
C ASP A 198 3.62 29.12 -1.54
N GLU A 199 4.93 28.94 -1.71
CA GLU A 199 5.71 29.61 -2.74
C GLU A 199 5.33 29.08 -4.14
N ALA A 200 5.23 27.78 -4.33
CA ALA A 200 4.82 27.17 -5.59
C ALA A 200 3.40 27.60 -5.99
N LEU A 201 2.45 27.61 -5.03
CA LEU A 201 1.06 28.04 -5.27
C LEU A 201 0.97 29.50 -5.66
N ALA A 202 1.68 30.38 -4.95
CA ALA A 202 1.74 31.80 -5.30
C ALA A 202 2.29 32.02 -6.71
N GLY A 203 3.35 31.30 -7.05
CA GLY A 203 3.96 31.37 -8.37
C GLY A 203 3.04 30.92 -9.50
N VAL A 204 2.38 29.74 -9.37
CA VAL A 204 1.45 29.28 -10.42
C VAL A 204 0.25 30.21 -10.57
N ARG A 205 -0.25 30.79 -9.45
CA ARG A 205 -1.35 31.77 -9.48
C ARG A 205 -0.97 33.07 -10.17
N ALA A 206 0.26 33.53 -10.04
CA ALA A 206 0.77 34.70 -10.78
C ALA A 206 0.75 34.49 -12.31
N HIS A 207 0.75 33.24 -12.75
CA HIS A 207 0.62 32.84 -14.16
C HIS A 207 -0.81 32.42 -14.55
N GLY A 208 -1.82 32.69 -13.72
CA GLY A 208 -3.23 32.39 -14.03
C GLY A 208 -3.60 30.91 -13.86
N LEU A 209 -2.73 30.09 -13.23
CA LEU A 209 -2.98 28.69 -12.94
C LEU A 209 -3.45 28.54 -11.48
N ASP A 210 -4.11 27.40 -11.17
CA ASP A 210 -4.49 27.06 -9.80
C ASP A 210 -4.31 25.58 -9.55
N ALA A 211 -3.97 25.21 -8.31
CA ALA A 211 -3.77 23.83 -7.88
C ALA A 211 -5.06 23.28 -7.26
N LYS A 212 -5.85 22.56 -8.06
CA LYS A 212 -7.11 21.92 -7.59
C LYS A 212 -6.82 20.65 -6.78
N ILE A 213 -5.74 19.97 -7.08
CA ILE A 213 -5.26 18.77 -6.38
C ILE A 213 -4.00 19.13 -5.63
N VAL A 214 -4.02 18.98 -4.31
CA VAL A 214 -2.85 19.07 -3.44
C VAL A 214 -2.79 17.80 -2.64
N SER A 215 -2.09 16.83 -3.20
CA SER A 215 -2.09 15.45 -2.76
C SER A 215 -0.87 15.16 -1.90
N THR A 216 -1.10 14.82 -0.64
CA THR A 216 -0.04 14.39 0.28
C THR A 216 -0.07 12.88 0.49
N GLY A 217 0.86 12.31 1.23
CA GLY A 217 0.79 10.86 1.37
C GLY A 217 1.59 10.21 2.44
N GLY A 218 1.18 8.98 2.55
CA GLY A 218 1.71 7.82 3.23
C GLY A 218 1.09 7.55 4.60
N THR A 219 0.89 6.26 4.91
CA THR A 219 0.36 5.80 6.19
C THR A 219 1.18 6.28 7.40
N PRO A 220 2.53 6.33 7.35
CA PRO A 220 3.33 6.89 8.46
C PRO A 220 2.99 8.33 8.82
N ASN A 221 2.40 9.07 7.88
CA ASN A 221 1.99 10.46 8.06
C ASN A 221 0.57 10.65 8.62
N LEU A 222 -0.08 9.61 9.14
CA LEU A 222 -1.43 9.71 9.71
C LEU A 222 -1.53 10.79 10.81
N LYS A 223 -0.52 10.89 11.68
CA LYS A 223 -0.46 11.93 12.75
C LYS A 223 -0.30 13.36 12.21
N ASN A 224 0.01 13.48 10.92
CA ASN A 224 0.26 14.74 10.23
C ASN A 224 -0.87 15.10 9.24
N LEU A 225 -1.93 14.31 9.21
CA LEU A 225 -3.09 14.57 8.36
C LEU A 225 -3.64 15.97 8.63
N GLY A 226 -3.86 16.75 7.57
CA GLY A 226 -4.34 18.14 7.68
C GLY A 226 -3.29 19.16 8.05
N LYS A 227 -2.02 18.80 8.31
CA LYS A 227 -0.96 19.78 8.61
C LYS A 227 -0.59 20.67 7.43
N LEU A 228 -0.68 20.19 6.21
CA LEU A 228 -0.49 21.01 5.02
C LEU A 228 -1.76 21.83 4.80
N LYS A 229 -1.71 23.13 5.08
CA LYS A 229 -2.81 24.06 4.78
C LYS A 229 -2.99 24.15 3.27
N GLY A 230 -4.21 23.92 2.78
CA GLY A 230 -4.49 23.85 1.35
C GLY A 230 -4.34 22.44 0.78
N GLY A 231 -3.94 21.44 1.57
CA GLY A 231 -4.00 20.04 1.19
C GLY A 231 -5.45 19.62 0.88
N THR A 232 -5.66 18.91 -0.23
CA THR A 232 -7.01 18.50 -0.66
C THR A 232 -7.27 17.01 -0.51
N GLU A 233 -6.23 16.19 -0.55
CA GLU A 233 -6.33 14.74 -0.46
C GLU A 233 -5.07 14.10 0.15
N HIS A 234 -5.24 12.89 0.72
CA HIS A 234 -4.15 12.13 1.28
C HIS A 234 -4.16 10.68 0.77
N ARG A 235 -2.95 10.12 0.49
CA ARG A 235 -2.76 8.80 -0.11
C ARG A 235 -2.26 7.80 0.91
N PHE A 236 -3.17 7.25 1.71
CA PHE A 236 -2.87 6.13 2.60
C PHE A 236 -2.80 4.81 1.82
N GLY A 237 -1.87 3.92 2.13
CA GLY A 237 -1.75 2.61 1.50
C GLY A 237 -1.73 1.46 2.49
N THR A 238 -0.67 1.35 3.26
CA THR A 238 -0.39 0.23 4.18
C THR A 238 -1.45 0.04 5.27
N TYR A 239 -2.20 1.11 5.60
CA TYR A 239 -3.23 1.11 6.64
C TYR A 239 -4.27 -0.01 6.48
N ILE A 240 -4.51 -0.45 5.23
CA ILE A 240 -5.54 -1.45 4.95
C ILE A 240 -5.28 -2.77 5.68
N TYR A 241 -4.02 -3.16 5.75
CA TYR A 241 -3.58 -4.36 6.43
C TYR A 241 -2.75 -4.06 7.68
N ASN A 242 -2.07 -2.91 7.72
CA ASN A 242 -1.03 -2.57 8.67
C ASN A 242 0.06 -3.65 8.75
N ASP A 243 1.15 -3.35 9.38
CA ASP A 243 2.30 -4.23 9.51
C ASP A 243 3.20 -3.77 10.67
N ARG A 244 4.29 -4.48 10.89
CA ARG A 244 5.24 -4.18 11.95
C ARG A 244 5.85 -2.78 11.81
N MET A 245 6.06 -2.29 10.57
CA MET A 245 6.58 -0.95 10.32
C MET A 245 5.58 0.13 10.75
N GLN A 246 4.27 -0.07 10.52
CA GLN A 246 3.23 0.89 10.92
C GLN A 246 3.05 0.92 12.45
N VAL A 247 3.19 -0.22 13.11
CA VAL A 247 3.19 -0.30 14.58
C VAL A 247 4.42 0.43 15.15
N ALA A 248 5.60 0.20 14.59
CA ALA A 248 6.83 0.88 15.01
C ALA A 248 6.77 2.41 14.77
N ALA A 249 6.11 2.86 13.70
CA ALA A 249 5.84 4.28 13.44
C ALA A 249 4.78 4.87 14.39
N GLY A 250 4.12 4.04 15.21
CA GLY A 250 3.09 4.45 16.16
C GLY A 250 1.81 4.96 15.52
N VAL A 251 1.48 4.49 14.30
CA VAL A 251 0.25 4.84 13.56
C VAL A 251 -0.75 3.67 13.50
N ALA A 252 -0.36 2.51 14.00
CA ALA A 252 -1.18 1.32 14.15
C ALA A 252 -0.82 0.58 15.45
N THR A 253 -1.69 -0.32 15.87
CA THR A 253 -1.47 -1.30 16.94
C THR A 253 -1.38 -2.71 16.34
N TRP A 254 -0.98 -3.69 17.13
CA TRP A 254 -0.98 -5.09 16.69
C TRP A 254 -2.38 -5.59 16.32
N ASP A 255 -3.42 -5.07 16.98
CA ASP A 255 -4.81 -5.41 16.66
C ASP A 255 -5.27 -4.83 15.31
N ASP A 256 -4.64 -3.77 14.83
CA ASP A 256 -4.90 -3.20 13.49
C ASP A 256 -4.23 -3.99 12.36
N CYS A 257 -3.30 -4.92 12.67
CA CYS A 257 -2.66 -5.76 11.68
C CYS A 257 -3.65 -6.81 11.19
N ALA A 258 -4.14 -6.63 9.97
CA ALA A 258 -5.17 -7.49 9.38
C ALA A 258 -4.59 -8.65 8.57
N LEU A 259 -3.34 -8.55 8.08
CA LEU A 259 -2.68 -9.59 7.31
C LEU A 259 -1.66 -10.32 8.18
N HIS A 260 -1.78 -11.65 8.20
CA HIS A 260 -0.81 -12.55 8.82
C HIS A 260 -0.36 -13.63 7.85
N ILE A 261 0.91 -14.02 7.94
CA ILE A 261 1.38 -15.25 7.30
C ILE A 261 1.25 -16.39 8.30
N TYR A 262 0.45 -17.38 7.94
CA TYR A 262 0.38 -18.64 8.66
C TYR A 262 1.51 -19.53 8.16
N SER A 263 2.36 -19.97 9.07
CA SER A 263 3.59 -20.70 8.76
C SER A 263 3.78 -21.86 9.73
N THR A 264 4.20 -23.00 9.19
CA THR A 264 4.45 -24.19 10.01
C THR A 264 5.91 -24.22 10.48
N VAL A 265 6.11 -24.60 11.73
CA VAL A 265 7.43 -24.93 12.28
C VAL A 265 7.81 -26.31 11.75
N VAL A 266 8.73 -26.37 10.81
CA VAL A 266 9.12 -27.61 10.12
C VAL A 266 10.33 -28.30 10.71
N SER A 267 11.10 -27.61 11.56
CA SER A 267 12.28 -28.20 12.19
C SER A 267 12.62 -27.56 13.55
N ARG A 268 13.09 -28.38 14.49
CA ARG A 268 13.59 -28.00 15.81
C ARG A 268 14.81 -28.82 16.13
N ALA A 269 15.92 -28.59 15.41
CA ALA A 269 17.15 -29.39 15.53
C ALA A 269 17.95 -29.08 16.82
N ALA A 270 17.64 -27.98 17.53
CA ALA A 270 18.28 -27.65 18.82
C ALA A 270 17.26 -26.83 19.67
N PRO A 271 17.45 -26.77 21.01
CA PRO A 271 16.50 -26.07 21.92
C PRO A 271 16.24 -24.61 21.57
N GLU A 272 17.25 -23.91 21.09
CA GLU A 272 17.19 -22.47 20.78
C GLU A 272 17.04 -22.18 19.29
N ARG A 273 16.84 -23.20 18.46
CA ARG A 273 16.71 -23.05 17.01
C ARG A 273 15.45 -23.72 16.48
N GLY A 274 14.75 -23.00 15.62
CA GLY A 274 13.62 -23.52 14.85
C GLY A 274 13.68 -23.07 13.40
N ILE A 275 12.88 -23.70 12.56
CA ILE A 275 12.72 -23.33 11.14
C ILE A 275 11.24 -23.24 10.83
N LEU A 276 10.85 -22.10 10.22
CA LEU A 276 9.56 -21.91 9.58
C LEU A 276 9.64 -22.27 8.10
N ASP A 277 8.55 -22.74 7.51
CA ASP A 277 8.40 -22.92 6.06
C ASP A 277 8.20 -21.60 5.29
N ALA A 278 8.16 -20.47 5.98
CA ALA A 278 8.11 -19.13 5.42
C ALA A 278 9.51 -18.50 5.38
N GLY A 279 10.11 -18.42 4.21
CA GLY A 279 11.41 -17.79 3.98
C GLY A 279 11.28 -16.43 3.30
N SER A 280 12.34 -15.97 2.62
CA SER A 280 12.36 -14.67 1.94
C SER A 280 11.38 -14.57 0.77
N LYS A 281 10.99 -15.68 0.14
CA LYS A 281 9.96 -15.72 -0.90
C LYS A 281 8.54 -15.53 -0.39
N THR A 282 8.36 -15.59 0.94
CA THR A 282 7.06 -15.35 1.58
C THR A 282 7.07 -14.05 2.38
N LEU A 283 8.04 -13.88 3.29
CA LEU A 283 8.10 -12.77 4.23
C LEU A 283 8.94 -11.59 3.75
N THR A 284 9.69 -11.76 2.66
CA THR A 284 10.62 -10.80 2.05
C THR A 284 11.83 -10.45 2.93
N THR A 285 12.82 -9.78 2.36
CA THR A 285 14.00 -9.30 3.10
C THR A 285 13.89 -7.84 3.51
N ASP A 286 12.73 -7.20 3.29
CA ASP A 286 12.49 -5.81 3.67
C ASP A 286 12.35 -5.72 5.19
N THR A 287 13.40 -5.23 5.85
CA THR A 287 13.39 -5.04 7.30
C THR A 287 12.77 -3.73 7.73
N GLY A 288 12.73 -2.73 6.85
CA GLY A 288 12.30 -1.38 7.20
C GLY A 288 13.07 -0.76 8.37
N GLY A 289 14.31 -1.20 8.59
CA GLY A 289 15.14 -0.79 9.72
C GLY A 289 14.81 -1.48 11.05
N LEU A 290 13.90 -2.46 11.04
CA LEU A 290 13.51 -3.22 12.24
C LEU A 290 14.45 -4.43 12.45
N ASP A 291 14.62 -4.83 13.71
CA ASP A 291 15.33 -6.04 14.06
C ASP A 291 14.48 -7.29 13.77
N GLY A 292 15.05 -8.27 13.03
CA GLY A 292 14.35 -9.46 12.58
C GLY A 292 13.35 -9.23 11.45
N HIS A 293 12.65 -10.30 11.04
CA HIS A 293 11.88 -10.36 9.79
C HIS A 293 10.38 -10.64 9.98
N GLY A 294 9.81 -10.17 11.07
CA GLY A 294 8.40 -10.31 11.42
C GLY A 294 8.23 -10.48 12.92
N LEU A 295 6.97 -10.52 13.35
CA LEU A 295 6.58 -10.84 14.73
C LEU A 295 5.70 -12.08 14.72
N ILE A 296 6.10 -13.09 15.49
CA ILE A 296 5.28 -14.30 15.71
C ILE A 296 4.32 -14.00 16.87
N LEU A 297 3.01 -14.01 16.60
CA LEU A 297 2.01 -13.59 17.59
C LEU A 297 1.95 -14.53 18.80
N GLU A 298 2.09 -15.83 18.59
CA GLU A 298 2.08 -16.86 19.65
C GLU A 298 3.38 -16.88 20.46
N HIS A 299 4.48 -16.38 19.88
CA HIS A 299 5.81 -16.39 20.46
C HIS A 299 6.53 -15.04 20.22
N PRO A 300 6.07 -13.94 20.82
CA PRO A 300 6.54 -12.59 20.50
C PRO A 300 8.02 -12.34 20.83
N GLU A 301 8.62 -13.16 21.68
CA GLU A 301 10.05 -13.12 22.00
C GLU A 301 10.93 -13.96 21.04
N ALA A 302 10.29 -14.82 20.23
CA ALA A 302 10.99 -15.58 19.20
C ALA A 302 11.33 -14.67 18.01
N LYS A 303 12.59 -14.68 17.59
CA LYS A 303 13.07 -13.82 16.51
C LYS A 303 13.23 -14.62 15.23
N ILE A 304 12.63 -14.16 14.13
CA ILE A 304 13.00 -14.60 12.78
C ILE A 304 14.28 -13.86 12.42
N ALA A 305 15.44 -14.51 12.66
CA ALA A 305 16.72 -13.84 12.65
C ALA A 305 17.29 -13.64 11.24
N ARG A 306 17.01 -14.56 10.33
CA ARG A 306 17.46 -14.55 8.94
C ARG A 306 16.62 -15.49 8.08
N PHE A 307 16.82 -15.42 6.77
CA PHE A 307 16.17 -16.30 5.80
C PHE A 307 17.16 -17.11 4.95
N ALA A 308 16.72 -18.28 4.52
CA ALA A 308 16.93 -18.78 3.17
C ALA A 308 15.67 -18.52 2.35
N GLU A 309 15.60 -18.99 1.10
CA GLU A 309 14.47 -18.71 0.22
C GLU A 309 13.14 -19.23 0.80
N GLU A 310 13.14 -20.49 1.28
CA GLU A 310 11.96 -21.20 1.81
C GLU A 310 12.04 -21.45 3.33
N HIS A 311 13.02 -20.88 4.03
CA HIS A 311 13.25 -21.17 5.44
C HIS A 311 13.38 -19.88 6.25
N GLY A 312 12.52 -19.70 7.26
CA GLY A 312 12.66 -18.68 8.30
C GLY A 312 13.43 -19.26 9.49
N PHE A 313 14.59 -18.72 9.79
CA PHE A 313 15.43 -19.19 10.90
C PHE A 313 15.02 -18.52 12.20
N LEU A 314 14.49 -19.31 13.14
CA LEU A 314 14.13 -18.85 14.47
C LEU A 314 15.32 -18.89 15.42
N ASP A 315 15.55 -17.76 16.09
CA ASP A 315 16.32 -17.65 17.30
C ASP A 315 15.35 -17.63 18.49
N LEU A 316 15.41 -18.66 19.33
CA LEU A 316 14.56 -18.88 20.48
C LEU A 316 15.31 -18.68 21.81
N SER A 317 16.55 -18.19 21.76
CA SER A 317 17.43 -18.05 22.94
C SER A 317 16.82 -17.16 24.02
N ARG A 318 16.01 -16.17 23.59
CA ARG A 318 15.31 -15.23 24.49
C ARG A 318 13.83 -15.53 24.69
N SER A 319 13.31 -16.59 24.05
CA SER A 319 11.89 -16.90 24.10
C SER A 319 11.57 -17.83 25.29
N ASN A 320 10.64 -17.41 26.12
CA ASN A 320 10.11 -18.20 27.21
C ASN A 320 9.13 -19.28 26.74
N THR A 321 8.52 -19.07 25.56
CA THR A 321 7.63 -20.01 24.89
C THR A 321 8.32 -20.53 23.63
N ARG A 322 8.13 -21.82 23.34
CA ARG A 322 8.80 -22.47 22.20
C ARG A 322 7.79 -23.26 21.39
N PRO A 323 7.67 -22.99 20.09
CA PRO A 323 6.81 -23.80 19.23
C PRO A 323 7.38 -25.21 19.04
N ASN A 324 6.55 -26.19 18.80
CA ASN A 324 6.92 -27.53 18.43
C ASN A 324 6.96 -27.70 16.91
N VAL A 325 7.59 -28.77 16.43
CA VAL A 325 7.47 -29.17 15.02
C VAL A 325 6.01 -29.54 14.74
N GLY A 326 5.47 -28.96 13.66
CA GLY A 326 4.06 -29.13 13.29
C GLY A 326 3.14 -28.01 13.80
N ASP A 327 3.60 -27.17 14.74
CA ASP A 327 2.80 -26.01 15.16
C ASP A 327 2.70 -25.00 14.01
N VAL A 328 1.51 -24.46 13.82
CA VAL A 328 1.23 -23.37 12.87
C VAL A 328 1.19 -22.07 13.65
N VAL A 329 2.05 -21.13 13.26
CA VAL A 329 2.16 -19.80 13.89
C VAL A 329 1.75 -18.70 12.93
N ARG A 330 1.32 -17.56 13.50
CA ARG A 330 0.93 -16.37 12.75
C ARG A 330 2.04 -15.35 12.79
N VAL A 331 2.52 -14.95 11.65
CA VAL A 331 3.57 -13.93 11.52
C VAL A 331 2.99 -12.63 10.99
N VAL A 332 3.12 -11.53 11.76
CA VAL A 332 2.93 -10.17 11.25
C VAL A 332 4.20 -9.80 10.49
N PRO A 333 4.14 -9.58 9.16
CA PRO A 333 5.33 -9.25 8.39
C PRO A 333 5.86 -7.83 8.71
N ASN A 334 7.12 -7.56 8.38
CA ASN A 334 7.66 -6.22 8.50
C ASN A 334 6.96 -5.24 7.56
N HIS A 335 6.75 -5.65 6.29
CA HIS A 335 6.12 -4.81 5.26
C HIS A 335 5.15 -5.60 4.38
N VAL A 336 3.86 -5.39 4.57
CA VAL A 336 2.79 -6.14 3.86
C VAL A 336 2.76 -5.90 2.35
N CYS A 337 3.18 -4.73 1.85
CA CYS A 337 3.07 -4.42 0.43
C CYS A 337 3.91 -5.37 -0.44
N VAL A 338 5.11 -5.71 0.01
CA VAL A 338 6.00 -6.63 -0.72
C VAL A 338 5.49 -8.06 -0.59
N VAL A 339 5.05 -8.45 0.62
CA VAL A 339 4.46 -9.76 0.89
C VAL A 339 3.27 -10.03 -0.04
N VAL A 340 2.30 -9.14 -0.09
CA VAL A 340 1.11 -9.30 -0.95
C VAL A 340 1.48 -9.40 -2.43
N ASN A 341 2.50 -8.64 -2.87
CA ASN A 341 2.94 -8.72 -4.28
C ASN A 341 3.58 -10.08 -4.65
N MET A 342 3.90 -10.92 -3.68
CA MET A 342 4.44 -12.28 -3.89
C MET A 342 3.35 -13.35 -3.87
N MET A 343 2.14 -13.04 -3.42
CA MET A 343 1.02 -13.99 -3.30
C MET A 343 0.10 -13.91 -4.52
N ASP A 344 -0.38 -15.05 -5.01
CA ASP A 344 -1.40 -15.10 -6.06
C ASP A 344 -2.78 -14.76 -5.50
N GLU A 345 -3.05 -15.19 -4.27
CA GLU A 345 -4.29 -14.94 -3.54
C GLU A 345 -4.02 -14.81 -2.03
N VAL A 346 -5.02 -14.34 -1.32
CA VAL A 346 -5.06 -14.32 0.15
C VAL A 346 -6.31 -15.01 0.63
N VAL A 347 -6.22 -15.77 1.73
CA VAL A 347 -7.37 -16.37 2.38
C VAL A 347 -8.08 -15.32 3.23
N MET A 348 -9.38 -15.22 3.11
CA MET A 348 -10.21 -14.32 3.91
C MET A 348 -10.81 -15.05 5.10
N VAL A 349 -10.72 -14.44 6.28
CA VAL A 349 -11.38 -14.94 7.48
C VAL A 349 -12.23 -13.86 8.13
N ARG A 350 -13.23 -14.28 8.90
CA ARG A 350 -14.05 -13.45 9.78
C ARG A 350 -14.25 -14.19 11.10
N GLY A 351 -13.69 -13.66 12.19
CA GLY A 351 -13.58 -14.42 13.43
C GLY A 351 -12.84 -15.75 13.21
N GLU A 352 -13.47 -16.88 13.53
CA GLU A 352 -12.91 -18.24 13.36
C GLU A 352 -13.39 -18.94 12.07
N GLU A 353 -14.02 -18.20 11.13
CA GLU A 353 -14.55 -18.75 9.89
C GLU A 353 -13.70 -18.35 8.69
N ILE A 354 -13.41 -19.31 7.81
CA ILE A 354 -12.85 -19.07 6.49
C ILE A 354 -14.00 -18.72 5.57
N ILE A 355 -13.97 -17.52 4.97
CA ILE A 355 -15.05 -17.01 4.11
C ILE A 355 -14.70 -17.02 2.63
N GLY A 356 -13.53 -17.56 2.27
CA GLY A 356 -13.09 -17.74 0.88
C GLY A 356 -11.69 -17.21 0.62
N THR A 357 -11.34 -17.07 -0.65
CA THR A 357 -10.08 -16.49 -1.11
C THR A 357 -10.31 -15.24 -1.93
N LEU A 358 -9.29 -14.39 -2.01
CA LEU A 358 -9.31 -13.16 -2.78
C LEU A 358 -8.05 -13.09 -3.64
N PRO A 359 -8.15 -13.08 -4.98
CA PRO A 359 -6.99 -13.02 -5.84
C PRO A 359 -6.27 -11.67 -5.73
N VAL A 360 -4.95 -11.68 -5.74
CA VAL A 360 -4.15 -10.44 -5.84
C VAL A 360 -4.10 -10.04 -7.33
N ALA A 361 -5.21 -9.51 -7.83
CA ALA A 361 -5.48 -9.34 -9.26
C ALA A 361 -4.42 -8.49 -10.01
N ALA A 362 -3.79 -7.53 -9.32
CA ALA A 362 -2.72 -6.73 -9.90
C ALA A 362 -1.31 -7.20 -9.48
N ARG A 363 -1.16 -8.46 -9.01
CA ARG A 363 0.15 -9.06 -8.73
C ARG A 363 1.03 -9.04 -9.98
N GLY A 364 2.29 -8.68 -9.82
CA GLY A 364 3.24 -8.62 -10.94
C GLY A 364 2.98 -7.53 -11.97
N LYS A 365 1.95 -6.70 -11.81
CA LYS A 365 1.63 -5.58 -12.70
C LYS A 365 2.53 -4.37 -12.40
N LEU A 366 3.83 -4.53 -12.66
CA LEU A 366 4.87 -3.56 -12.33
C LEU A 366 5.23 -2.61 -13.49
N ARG A 367 4.57 -2.78 -14.64
CA ARG A 367 4.79 -1.98 -15.87
C ARG A 367 3.56 -1.20 -16.25
#